data_f31fd23f7f02542c3666f53c0d882a65
#
_entry.id   f31fd23f7f02542c3666f53c0d882a65
#
_cell.length_a   1.000
_cell.length_b   1.000
_cell.length_c   1.000
_cell.angle_alpha   90.00
_cell.angle_beta   90.00
_cell.angle_gamma   90.00
#
_symmetry.space_group_name_H-M   'P 1'
#
loop_
_entity.id
_entity.type
_entity.pdbx_description
1 polymer ?
#
loop_
_entity_poly.entity_id
_entity_poly.type
_entity_poly.pdbx_seq_one_letter_code
_entity_poly.pdbx_strand_id
1 'polypeptide(L)'
;MQKYKLLERGDTMKVLVVGDVHGEFGRLNALLNQKKPDLTICCGDFGYWPNIKGCEPLTNIKLQGCEKLLFCDGNHEDHWALRDRTTDELAPNIFYMPRGSTYQLDDGRTILFMGGADSIDKGWRKLGVDWFPQEVIRAKDMMNLPEVDVDIFVTHTCPSELVMTLLKFYPEKSYEPSNEALSQLWDIYKPELWFFGHWHVYKEGRLIDGQTKWYALSAPGFGDRWWMWLPEK
;
A
#
# COMPACT_ATOMS: atom_id res chain seq x y z
N MET A 1 -27.85 -0.22 16.93
CA MET A 1 -28.24 0.09 15.53
C MET A 1 -27.37 1.23 15.05
N GLN A 2 -26.31 0.92 14.30
CA GLN A 2 -25.42 1.92 13.72
C GLN A 2 -26.13 2.45 12.47
N LYS A 3 -26.50 3.75 12.48
CA LYS A 3 -27.07 4.42 11.32
C LYS A 3 -25.98 4.54 10.27
N TYR A 4 -26.05 3.74 9.22
CA TYR A 4 -25.31 4.02 7.98
C TYR A 4 -25.77 5.41 7.50
N LYS A 5 -24.83 6.36 7.46
CA LYS A 5 -25.05 7.64 6.82
C LYS A 5 -25.17 7.35 5.32
N LEU A 6 -26.38 7.29 4.80
CA LEU A 6 -26.58 7.35 3.36
C LEU A 6 -25.94 8.66 2.89
N LEU A 7 -24.87 8.57 2.11
CA LEU A 7 -24.32 9.71 1.40
C LEU A 7 -25.46 10.32 0.60
N GLU A 8 -25.76 11.57 0.84
CA GLU A 8 -26.68 12.31 -0.03
C GLU A 8 -26.07 12.29 -1.43
N ARG A 9 -26.86 12.01 -2.45
CA ARG A 9 -26.43 11.99 -3.85
C ARG A 9 -25.79 13.34 -4.19
N GLY A 10 -24.45 13.40 -4.16
CA GLY A 10 -23.67 14.62 -4.43
C GLY A 10 -22.32 14.70 -3.72
N ASP A 11 -22.09 13.98 -2.62
CA ASP A 11 -20.80 13.99 -1.94
C ASP A 11 -19.88 12.92 -2.55
N THR A 12 -18.73 13.35 -3.10
CA THR A 12 -17.68 12.46 -3.57
C THR A 12 -17.01 11.77 -2.37
N MET A 13 -16.83 10.43 -2.42
CA MET A 13 -16.10 9.66 -1.41
C MET A 13 -14.70 10.26 -1.18
N LYS A 14 -14.36 10.60 0.05
CA LYS A 14 -13.05 11.14 0.43
C LYS A 14 -12.08 9.98 0.72
N VAL A 15 -11.22 9.70 -0.24
CA VAL A 15 -10.23 8.62 -0.12
C VAL A 15 -8.88 9.20 0.28
N LEU A 16 -8.34 8.73 1.42
CA LEU A 16 -7.00 9.07 1.91
C LEU A 16 -6.03 7.95 1.53
N VAL A 17 -4.94 8.28 0.85
CA VAL A 17 -3.84 7.35 0.57
C VAL A 17 -2.70 7.67 1.52
N VAL A 18 -2.16 6.66 2.20
CA VAL A 18 -1.03 6.76 3.12
C VAL A 18 0.11 5.85 2.66
N GLY A 19 1.33 6.27 2.88
CA GLY A 19 2.52 5.45 2.69
C GLY A 19 2.72 4.45 3.83
N ASP A 20 3.96 4.17 4.15
CA ASP A 20 4.37 3.19 5.13
C ASP A 20 3.97 3.62 6.54
N VAL A 21 3.19 2.81 7.24
CA VAL A 21 2.72 3.14 8.59
C VAL A 21 3.65 2.56 9.68
N HIS A 22 4.29 1.41 9.41
CA HIS A 22 5.22 0.72 10.31
C HIS A 22 4.71 0.51 11.75
N GLY A 23 3.38 0.29 11.92
CA GLY A 23 2.79 0.14 13.24
C GLY A 23 2.66 1.44 14.05
N GLU A 24 3.01 2.60 13.48
CA GLU A 24 2.83 3.93 14.11
C GLU A 24 1.33 4.31 14.19
N PHE A 25 0.50 3.39 14.76
CA PHE A 25 -0.95 3.54 14.79
C PHE A 25 -1.42 4.76 15.58
N GLY A 26 -0.62 5.25 16.52
CA GLY A 26 -0.88 6.53 17.19
C GLY A 26 -0.89 7.71 16.21
N ARG A 27 0.06 7.76 15.28
CA ARG A 27 0.14 8.81 14.23
C ARG A 27 -0.96 8.64 13.19
N LEU A 28 -1.25 7.40 12.80
CA LEU A 28 -2.37 7.09 11.91
C LEU A 28 -3.70 7.55 12.53
N ASN A 29 -3.97 7.21 13.79
CA ASN A 29 -5.16 7.64 14.52
C ASN A 29 -5.32 9.17 14.56
N ALA A 30 -4.22 9.89 14.81
CA ALA A 30 -4.22 11.36 14.81
C ALA A 30 -4.59 11.90 13.42
N LEU A 31 -4.04 11.31 12.36
CA LEU A 31 -4.34 11.67 10.97
C LEU A 31 -5.81 11.41 10.63
N LEU A 32 -6.32 10.20 10.92
CA LEU A 32 -7.72 9.84 10.67
C LEU A 32 -8.68 10.76 11.41
N ASN A 33 -8.39 11.07 12.68
CA ASN A 33 -9.21 11.99 13.46
C ASN A 33 -9.22 13.41 12.88
N GLN A 34 -8.10 13.87 12.35
CA GLN A 34 -7.98 15.19 11.74
C GLN A 34 -8.67 15.25 10.37
N LYS A 35 -8.49 14.23 9.53
CA LYS A 35 -8.90 14.24 8.11
C LYS A 35 -10.29 13.68 7.90
N LYS A 36 -10.73 12.72 8.71
CA LYS A 36 -12.03 12.05 8.61
C LYS A 36 -12.35 11.58 7.19
N PRO A 37 -11.49 10.72 6.60
CA PRO A 37 -11.75 10.14 5.29
C PRO A 37 -12.91 9.14 5.37
N ASP A 38 -13.57 8.88 4.25
CA ASP A 38 -14.55 7.78 4.14
C ASP A 38 -13.80 6.44 3.95
N LEU A 39 -12.71 6.45 3.17
CA LEU A 39 -11.84 5.30 2.92
C LEU A 39 -10.37 5.70 3.12
N THR A 40 -9.59 4.80 3.73
CA THR A 40 -8.13 4.94 3.81
C THR A 40 -7.45 3.76 3.10
N ILE A 41 -6.41 4.04 2.32
CA ILE A 41 -5.63 3.05 1.58
C ILE A 41 -4.16 3.20 1.99
N CYS A 42 -3.51 2.11 2.44
CA CYS A 42 -2.10 2.09 2.78
C CYS A 42 -1.28 1.32 1.75
N CYS A 43 -0.14 1.90 1.35
CA CYS A 43 0.76 1.40 0.33
C CYS A 43 1.78 0.36 0.85
N GLY A 44 1.42 -0.45 1.83
CA GLY A 44 2.29 -1.48 2.43
C GLY A 44 3.05 -0.98 3.66
N ASP A 45 3.88 -1.86 4.22
CA ASP A 45 4.57 -1.64 5.51
C ASP A 45 3.62 -1.08 6.58
N PHE A 46 2.45 -1.71 6.65
CA PHE A 46 1.38 -1.28 7.55
C PHE A 46 1.74 -1.56 9.01
N GLY A 47 2.45 -2.67 9.25
CA GLY A 47 2.87 -3.09 10.58
C GLY A 47 1.98 -4.19 11.16
N TYR A 48 1.61 -5.17 10.33
CA TYR A 48 0.87 -6.36 10.77
C TYR A 48 1.81 -7.41 11.35
N TRP A 49 1.94 -7.42 12.68
CA TRP A 49 2.81 -8.32 13.45
C TRP A 49 2.07 -9.01 14.60
N PRO A 50 1.06 -9.85 14.34
CA PRO A 50 0.21 -10.40 15.40
C PRO A 50 0.95 -11.32 16.38
N ASN A 51 2.06 -11.93 15.93
CA ASN A 51 2.82 -12.91 16.71
C ASN A 51 4.07 -12.32 17.38
N ILE A 52 4.37 -11.04 17.17
CA ILE A 52 5.57 -10.39 17.74
C ILE A 52 5.21 -9.62 19.01
N LYS A 53 5.82 -10.03 20.12
CA LYS A 53 5.62 -9.36 21.42
C LYS A 53 6.12 -7.92 21.35
N GLY A 54 5.25 -6.98 21.73
CA GLY A 54 5.57 -5.55 21.80
C GLY A 54 5.15 -4.78 20.53
N CYS A 55 4.72 -5.45 19.47
CA CYS A 55 4.08 -4.78 18.35
C CYS A 55 2.64 -4.39 18.69
N GLU A 56 2.20 -3.24 18.19
CA GLU A 56 0.84 -2.77 18.41
C GLU A 56 -0.19 -3.61 17.61
N PRO A 57 -1.27 -4.10 18.25
CA PRO A 57 -2.31 -4.81 17.54
C PRO A 57 -3.17 -3.87 16.69
N LEU A 58 -3.72 -4.37 15.58
CA LEU A 58 -4.61 -3.60 14.69
C LEU A 58 -5.83 -3.03 15.42
N THR A 59 -6.26 -3.66 16.52
CA THR A 59 -7.36 -3.17 17.37
C THR A 59 -7.09 -1.81 18.03
N ASN A 60 -5.83 -1.35 18.03
CA ASN A 60 -5.45 -0.01 18.50
C ASN A 60 -5.78 1.08 17.45
N ILE A 61 -6.09 0.71 16.21
CA ILE A 61 -6.49 1.66 15.19
C ILE A 61 -7.92 2.14 15.48
N LYS A 62 -8.11 3.46 15.42
CA LYS A 62 -9.40 4.13 15.61
C LYS A 62 -9.81 4.79 14.31
N LEU A 63 -10.75 4.21 13.61
CA LEU A 63 -11.13 4.68 12.27
C LEU A 63 -11.79 6.08 12.23
N GLN A 64 -12.19 6.66 13.36
CA GLN A 64 -12.55 8.10 13.55
C GLN A 64 -13.47 8.70 12.47
N GLY A 65 -14.41 7.91 11.97
CA GLY A 65 -15.29 8.29 10.85
C GLY A 65 -14.86 7.76 9.50
N CYS A 66 -13.67 7.18 9.39
CA CYS A 66 -13.26 6.37 8.26
C CYS A 66 -14.07 5.05 8.29
N GLU A 67 -14.78 4.76 7.21
CA GLU A 67 -15.64 3.56 7.18
C GLU A 67 -14.83 2.29 7.00
N LYS A 68 -13.70 2.38 6.26
CA LYS A 68 -12.88 1.23 5.91
C LYS A 68 -11.42 1.63 5.70
N LEU A 69 -10.51 0.74 6.09
CA LEU A 69 -9.08 0.85 5.80
C LEU A 69 -8.64 -0.39 5.02
N LEU A 70 -8.00 -0.17 3.88
CA LEU A 70 -7.41 -1.19 3.01
C LEU A 70 -5.89 -1.05 3.04
N PHE A 71 -5.15 -2.16 3.10
CA PHE A 71 -3.69 -2.12 2.97
C PHE A 71 -3.17 -3.32 2.16
N CYS A 72 -2.16 -3.13 1.34
CA CYS A 72 -1.37 -4.21 0.78
C CYS A 72 -0.17 -4.53 1.67
N ASP A 73 0.47 -5.67 1.47
CA ASP A 73 1.69 -6.01 2.19
C ASP A 73 2.89 -5.20 1.66
N GLY A 74 3.84 -4.90 2.56
CA GLY A 74 5.17 -4.43 2.21
C GLY A 74 6.22 -5.52 2.46
N ASN A 75 7.46 -5.13 2.77
CA ASN A 75 8.49 -6.06 3.20
C ASN A 75 8.61 -6.16 4.74
N HIS A 76 7.87 -5.33 5.48
CA HIS A 76 7.82 -5.29 6.94
C HIS A 76 6.49 -5.79 7.51
N GLU A 77 5.98 -6.94 7.03
CA GLU A 77 4.84 -7.65 7.61
C GLU A 77 5.24 -9.06 8.06
N ASP A 78 4.45 -9.61 8.99
CA ASP A 78 4.46 -11.06 9.25
C ASP A 78 3.76 -11.79 8.09
N HIS A 79 4.53 -12.08 7.04
CA HIS A 79 4.02 -12.75 5.84
C HIS A 79 3.50 -14.16 6.10
N TRP A 80 3.95 -14.84 7.17
CA TRP A 80 3.39 -16.12 7.56
C TRP A 80 2.00 -15.95 8.13
N ALA A 81 1.80 -14.98 9.02
CA ALA A 81 0.48 -14.67 9.55
C ALA A 81 -0.49 -14.17 8.45
N LEU A 82 -0.02 -13.35 7.51
CA LEU A 82 -0.82 -12.95 6.34
C LEU A 82 -1.21 -14.16 5.47
N ARG A 83 -0.34 -15.13 5.30
CA ARG A 83 -0.61 -16.34 4.53
C ARG A 83 -1.61 -17.26 5.20
N ASP A 84 -1.49 -17.43 6.53
CA ASP A 84 -2.30 -18.36 7.30
C ASP A 84 -3.65 -17.78 7.74
N ARG A 85 -3.95 -16.53 7.35
CA ARG A 85 -5.22 -15.88 7.66
C ARG A 85 -6.43 -16.64 7.10
N THR A 86 -7.53 -16.59 7.83
CA THR A 86 -8.81 -17.21 7.42
C THR A 86 -9.76 -16.20 6.76
N THR A 87 -9.47 -14.92 6.88
CA THR A 87 -10.24 -13.80 6.29
C THR A 87 -9.31 -12.65 5.96
N ASP A 88 -9.69 -11.83 4.97
CA ASP A 88 -8.97 -10.61 4.64
C ASP A 88 -9.31 -9.45 5.61
N GLU A 89 -10.42 -9.50 6.32
CA GLU A 89 -10.73 -8.58 7.43
C GLU A 89 -9.95 -9.02 8.69
N LEU A 90 -8.82 -8.37 8.94
CA LEU A 90 -7.90 -8.70 10.04
C LEU A 90 -8.27 -8.02 11.36
N ALA A 91 -9.04 -6.95 11.32
CA ALA A 91 -9.70 -6.29 12.44
C ALA A 91 -10.95 -5.57 11.92
N PRO A 92 -11.89 -5.13 12.77
CA PRO A 92 -13.14 -4.51 12.31
C PRO A 92 -12.92 -3.37 11.30
N ASN A 93 -13.40 -3.56 10.07
CA ASN A 93 -13.25 -2.65 8.93
C ASN A 93 -11.79 -2.37 8.48
N ILE A 94 -10.86 -3.24 8.83
CA ILE A 94 -9.45 -3.18 8.40
C ILE A 94 -9.13 -4.42 7.58
N PHE A 95 -8.86 -4.22 6.29
CA PHE A 95 -8.74 -5.30 5.32
C PHE A 95 -7.33 -5.34 4.72
N TYR A 96 -6.74 -6.52 4.74
CA TYR A 96 -5.59 -6.82 3.90
C TYR A 96 -6.05 -7.08 2.48
N MET A 97 -5.38 -6.44 1.53
CA MET A 97 -5.64 -6.60 0.10
C MET A 97 -4.56 -7.51 -0.50
N PRO A 98 -4.86 -8.79 -0.76
CA PRO A 98 -3.91 -9.71 -1.36
C PRO A 98 -3.40 -9.23 -2.71
N ARG A 99 -2.21 -9.68 -3.09
CA ARG A 99 -1.60 -9.35 -4.38
C ARG A 99 -2.50 -9.79 -5.53
N GLY A 100 -2.76 -8.88 -6.48
CA GLY A 100 -3.68 -9.08 -7.59
C GLY A 100 -5.15 -8.84 -7.26
N SER A 101 -5.51 -8.50 -6.01
CA SER A 101 -6.89 -8.15 -5.67
C SER A 101 -7.25 -6.76 -6.18
N THR A 102 -8.54 -6.54 -6.40
CA THR A 102 -9.09 -5.26 -6.87
C THR A 102 -10.10 -4.70 -5.88
N TYR A 103 -10.27 -3.39 -5.91
CA TYR A 103 -11.32 -2.67 -5.20
C TYR A 103 -11.93 -1.62 -6.11
N GLN A 104 -13.24 -1.58 -6.22
CA GLN A 104 -13.94 -0.58 -7.01
C GLN A 104 -14.40 0.57 -6.12
N LEU A 105 -14.02 1.79 -6.49
CA LEU A 105 -14.48 3.03 -5.85
C LEU A 105 -15.90 3.39 -6.31
N ASP A 106 -16.60 4.21 -5.53
CA ASP A 106 -17.95 4.67 -5.84
C ASP A 106 -18.02 5.52 -7.12
N ASP A 107 -16.91 6.15 -7.53
CA ASP A 107 -16.78 6.89 -8.78
C ASP A 107 -16.52 6.01 -10.01
N GLY A 108 -16.50 4.70 -9.82
CA GLY A 108 -16.33 3.67 -10.84
C GLY A 108 -14.87 3.30 -11.13
N ARG A 109 -13.86 4.02 -10.58
CA ARG A 109 -12.45 3.66 -10.76
C ARG A 109 -12.12 2.34 -10.06
N THR A 110 -11.31 1.53 -10.73
CA THR A 110 -10.82 0.25 -10.21
C THR A 110 -9.38 0.39 -9.72
N ILE A 111 -9.13 -0.02 -8.48
CA ILE A 111 -7.80 -0.09 -7.87
C ILE A 111 -7.30 -1.53 -7.96
N LEU A 112 -6.06 -1.74 -8.41
CA LEU A 112 -5.33 -3.00 -8.30
C LEU A 112 -4.28 -2.89 -7.19
N PHE A 113 -4.26 -3.88 -6.30
CA PHE A 113 -3.27 -4.00 -5.24
C PHE A 113 -2.19 -5.03 -5.58
N MET A 114 -0.92 -4.61 -5.49
CA MET A 114 0.22 -5.50 -5.65
C MET A 114 1.29 -5.13 -4.61
N GLY A 115 1.16 -5.71 -3.44
CA GLY A 115 2.11 -5.53 -2.33
C GLY A 115 3.44 -6.23 -2.58
N GLY A 116 4.36 -6.07 -1.62
CA GLY A 116 5.68 -6.68 -1.63
C GLY A 116 6.79 -5.77 -2.14
N ALA A 117 7.99 -6.02 -1.61
CA ALA A 117 9.25 -5.45 -2.02
C ALA A 117 10.39 -6.35 -1.56
N ASP A 118 11.59 -6.08 -2.01
CA ASP A 118 12.77 -6.82 -1.58
C ASP A 118 13.49 -6.06 -0.44
N SER A 119 13.76 -6.73 0.68
CA SER A 119 14.55 -6.15 1.78
C SER A 119 16.02 -6.14 1.42
N ILE A 120 16.60 -4.95 1.26
CA ILE A 120 18.04 -4.76 0.99
C ILE A 120 18.90 -5.18 2.19
N ASP A 121 18.34 -5.14 3.39
CA ASP A 121 18.98 -5.45 4.67
C ASP A 121 18.69 -6.87 5.17
N LYS A 122 18.11 -7.74 4.34
CA LYS A 122 17.75 -9.14 4.68
C LYS A 122 18.89 -9.96 5.30
N GLY A 123 20.15 -9.62 4.96
CA GLY A 123 21.32 -10.27 5.55
C GLY A 123 21.53 -9.96 7.03
N TRP A 124 20.88 -8.93 7.57
CA TRP A 124 20.93 -8.51 8.97
C TRP A 124 19.68 -8.92 9.75
N ARG A 125 18.65 -9.41 9.04
CA ARG A 125 17.36 -9.80 9.60
C ARG A 125 17.30 -11.31 9.85
N LYS A 126 16.36 -11.72 10.69
CA LYS A 126 16.16 -13.11 11.07
C LYS A 126 14.96 -13.71 10.36
N LEU A 127 15.19 -14.77 9.58
CA LEU A 127 14.15 -15.52 8.89
C LEU A 127 13.03 -15.95 9.85
N GLY A 128 11.78 -15.65 9.46
CA GLY A 128 10.58 -16.01 10.21
C GLY A 128 10.34 -15.18 11.48
N VAL A 129 11.12 -14.10 11.67
CA VAL A 129 10.94 -13.15 12.77
C VAL A 129 10.70 -11.74 12.23
N ASP A 130 11.64 -11.22 11.45
CA ASP A 130 11.59 -9.88 10.89
C ASP A 130 11.95 -9.84 9.39
N TRP A 131 12.15 -11.03 8.80
CA TRP A 131 12.32 -11.22 7.37
C TRP A 131 11.65 -12.50 6.88
N PHE A 132 11.01 -12.41 5.72
CA PHE A 132 10.27 -13.51 5.08
C PHE A 132 10.55 -13.53 3.57
N PRO A 133 10.93 -14.70 2.98
CA PRO A 133 11.11 -14.79 1.52
C PRO A 133 9.85 -14.50 0.70
N GLN A 134 8.69 -14.43 1.36
CA GLN A 134 7.40 -14.12 0.76
C GLN A 134 7.20 -12.62 0.51
N GLU A 135 8.06 -11.75 1.05
CA GLU A 135 8.01 -10.30 0.79
C GLU A 135 8.17 -9.97 -0.70
N VAL A 136 8.95 -10.78 -1.43
CA VAL A 136 9.24 -10.57 -2.85
C VAL A 136 8.05 -10.93 -3.73
N ILE A 137 7.74 -10.07 -4.71
CA ILE A 137 6.76 -10.38 -5.76
C ILE A 137 7.33 -11.48 -6.66
N ARG A 138 6.58 -12.55 -6.86
CA ARG A 138 7.02 -13.73 -7.61
C ARG A 138 6.11 -14.02 -8.80
N ALA A 139 6.59 -14.84 -9.73
CA ALA A 139 5.81 -15.26 -10.89
C ALA A 139 4.41 -15.78 -10.54
N LYS A 140 4.25 -16.51 -9.43
CA LYS A 140 2.94 -16.98 -8.97
C LYS A 140 1.96 -15.86 -8.65
N ASP A 141 2.45 -14.70 -8.19
CA ASP A 141 1.63 -13.54 -7.86
C ASP A 141 1.13 -12.84 -9.15
N MET A 142 1.83 -13.07 -10.27
CA MET A 142 1.52 -12.57 -11.61
C MET A 142 0.66 -13.52 -12.46
N MET A 143 0.41 -14.77 -11.99
CA MET A 143 -0.31 -15.78 -12.80
C MET A 143 -1.82 -15.58 -12.86
N ASN A 144 -2.41 -14.94 -11.85
CA ASN A 144 -3.87 -14.80 -11.70
C ASN A 144 -4.27 -13.33 -11.62
N LEU A 145 -3.72 -12.52 -12.51
CA LEU A 145 -4.08 -11.11 -12.59
C LEU A 145 -5.52 -10.96 -13.10
N PRO A 146 -6.29 -9.97 -12.59
CA PRO A 146 -7.67 -9.78 -12.99
C PRO A 146 -7.77 -9.26 -14.43
N GLU A 147 -8.71 -9.81 -15.19
CA GLU A 147 -9.03 -9.36 -16.56
C GLU A 147 -10.03 -8.19 -16.51
N VAL A 148 -9.62 -7.06 -15.95
CA VAL A 148 -10.44 -5.84 -15.80
C VAL A 148 -9.61 -4.61 -16.15
N ASP A 149 -10.27 -3.53 -16.53
CA ASP A 149 -9.61 -2.23 -16.65
C ASP A 149 -9.21 -1.73 -15.26
N VAL A 150 -7.98 -1.25 -15.13
CA VAL A 150 -7.41 -0.76 -13.88
C VAL A 150 -7.03 0.70 -14.03
N ASP A 151 -7.63 1.57 -13.21
CA ASP A 151 -7.38 3.00 -13.22
C ASP A 151 -6.24 3.39 -12.28
N ILE A 152 -6.10 2.66 -11.18
CA ILE A 152 -5.20 3.01 -10.07
C ILE A 152 -4.39 1.79 -9.64
N PHE A 153 -3.06 1.95 -9.52
CA PHE A 153 -2.21 1.00 -8.81
C PHE A 153 -1.94 1.46 -7.38
N VAL A 154 -2.02 0.53 -6.46
CA VAL A 154 -1.50 0.65 -5.09
C VAL A 154 -0.53 -0.50 -4.86
N THR A 155 0.74 -0.17 -4.78
CA THR A 155 1.82 -1.14 -4.59
C THR A 155 2.65 -0.72 -3.37
N HIS A 156 3.59 -1.59 -2.93
CA HIS A 156 4.49 -1.14 -1.87
C HIS A 156 5.74 -0.47 -2.43
N THR A 157 6.41 -1.10 -3.39
CA THR A 157 7.55 -0.47 -4.11
C THR A 157 7.13 0.02 -5.50
N CYS A 158 8.08 0.50 -6.30
CA CYS A 158 7.87 1.11 -7.62
C CYS A 158 8.40 0.21 -8.74
N PRO A 159 8.04 0.46 -10.02
CA PRO A 159 8.65 -0.21 -11.16
C PRO A 159 10.13 0.19 -11.33
N SER A 160 10.90 -0.64 -12.06
CA SER A 160 12.35 -0.46 -12.27
C SER A 160 12.71 0.91 -12.84
N GLU A 161 11.85 1.49 -13.68
CA GLU A 161 12.03 2.78 -14.33
C GLU A 161 12.12 3.95 -13.34
N LEU A 162 11.53 3.80 -12.14
CA LEU A 162 11.50 4.86 -11.13
C LEU A 162 12.58 4.71 -10.05
N VAL A 163 13.19 3.54 -9.90
CA VAL A 163 14.19 3.28 -8.83
C VAL A 163 15.27 4.36 -8.81
N MET A 164 15.79 4.71 -9.95
CA MET A 164 16.85 5.73 -10.11
C MET A 164 16.41 7.14 -9.71
N THR A 165 15.13 7.44 -9.93
CA THR A 165 14.54 8.73 -9.56
C THR A 165 14.40 8.87 -8.05
N LEU A 166 14.21 7.75 -7.34
CA LEU A 166 13.94 7.71 -5.91
C LEU A 166 15.20 7.62 -5.07
N LEU A 167 16.22 6.90 -5.55
CA LEU A 167 17.50 6.76 -4.85
C LEU A 167 18.27 8.09 -4.85
N LYS A 168 18.77 8.50 -3.67
CA LYS A 168 19.69 9.62 -3.52
C LYS A 168 21.14 9.23 -3.82
N PHE A 169 21.49 7.95 -3.67
CA PHE A 169 22.80 7.37 -3.92
C PHE A 169 22.63 6.01 -4.57
N TYR A 170 23.49 5.70 -5.53
CA TYR A 170 23.55 4.41 -6.20
C TYR A 170 24.25 3.35 -5.36
N PRO A 171 23.57 2.28 -4.96
CA PRO A 171 24.24 1.00 -4.80
C PRO A 171 24.15 0.25 -6.13
N GLU A 172 25.24 -0.34 -6.59
CA GLU A 172 25.32 -1.20 -7.80
C GLU A 172 24.37 -2.44 -7.78
N LYS A 173 23.52 -2.55 -6.77
CA LYS A 173 22.63 -3.70 -6.49
C LYS A 173 21.15 -3.31 -6.31
N SER A 174 20.69 -2.26 -6.95
CA SER A 174 19.28 -1.82 -6.82
C SER A 174 18.31 -2.55 -7.78
N TYR A 175 18.75 -3.61 -8.43
CA TYR A 175 17.84 -4.48 -9.18
C TYR A 175 17.14 -5.43 -8.23
N GLU A 176 15.85 -5.23 -8.06
CA GLU A 176 14.99 -6.06 -7.23
C GLU A 176 13.95 -6.76 -8.11
N PRO A 177 13.75 -8.08 -7.97
CA PRO A 177 12.74 -8.82 -8.72
C PRO A 177 11.33 -8.22 -8.62
N SER A 178 11.00 -7.61 -7.48
CA SER A 178 9.70 -6.95 -7.29
C SER A 178 9.53 -5.74 -8.19
N ASN A 179 10.58 -4.94 -8.41
CA ASN A 179 10.53 -3.79 -9.33
C ASN A 179 10.28 -4.22 -10.77
N GLU A 180 10.94 -5.31 -11.21
CA GLU A 180 10.74 -5.86 -12.56
C GLU A 180 9.33 -6.41 -12.75
N ALA A 181 8.79 -7.11 -11.76
CA ALA A 181 7.41 -7.57 -11.80
C ALA A 181 6.42 -6.41 -11.93
N LEU A 182 6.68 -5.29 -11.25
CA LEU A 182 5.85 -4.08 -11.33
C LEU A 182 5.98 -3.38 -12.69
N SER A 183 7.17 -3.40 -13.33
CA SER A 183 7.33 -2.92 -14.71
C SER A 183 6.47 -3.73 -15.70
N GLN A 184 6.47 -5.07 -15.57
CA GLN A 184 5.61 -5.94 -16.37
C GLN A 184 4.12 -5.68 -16.11
N LEU A 185 3.74 -5.44 -14.84
CA LEU A 185 2.36 -5.10 -14.48
C LEU A 185 1.92 -3.78 -15.14
N TRP A 186 2.79 -2.78 -15.14
CA TRP A 186 2.54 -1.50 -15.81
C TRP A 186 2.34 -1.67 -17.32
N ASP A 187 3.14 -2.51 -17.98
CA ASP A 187 2.98 -2.78 -19.41
C ASP A 187 1.61 -3.40 -19.74
N ILE A 188 1.04 -4.19 -18.83
CA ILE A 188 -0.26 -4.85 -19.01
C ILE A 188 -1.41 -3.85 -18.84
N TYR A 189 -1.41 -3.03 -17.77
CA TYR A 189 -2.60 -2.26 -17.37
C TYR A 189 -2.51 -0.76 -17.66
N LYS A 190 -1.31 -0.16 -17.59
CA LYS A 190 -1.07 1.29 -17.81
C LYS A 190 -2.05 2.19 -17.06
N PRO A 191 -2.11 2.10 -15.71
CA PRO A 191 -3.07 2.84 -14.91
C PRO A 191 -2.87 4.36 -15.05
N GLU A 192 -3.91 5.15 -14.80
CA GLU A 192 -3.80 6.61 -14.75
C GLU A 192 -2.99 7.09 -13.54
N LEU A 193 -3.21 6.43 -12.37
CA LEU A 193 -2.56 6.78 -11.09
C LEU A 193 -1.83 5.60 -10.50
N TRP A 194 -0.67 5.87 -9.89
CA TRP A 194 0.12 4.87 -9.17
C TRP A 194 0.62 5.41 -7.85
N PHE A 195 0.26 4.76 -6.73
CA PHE A 195 0.71 5.11 -5.38
C PHE A 195 1.58 4.01 -4.81
N PHE A 196 2.68 4.38 -4.17
CA PHE A 196 3.58 3.44 -3.50
C PHE A 196 4.33 4.09 -2.34
N GLY A 197 4.92 3.26 -1.44
CA GLY A 197 5.74 3.65 -0.30
C GLY A 197 7.19 3.21 -0.43
N HIS A 198 7.72 2.46 0.58
CA HIS A 198 9.00 1.78 0.63
C HIS A 198 10.23 2.69 0.69
N TRP A 199 10.27 3.77 -0.07
CA TRP A 199 11.43 4.64 -0.23
C TRP A 199 11.54 5.72 0.84
N HIS A 200 10.54 5.88 1.70
CA HIS A 200 10.43 6.87 2.77
C HIS A 200 10.71 8.30 2.31
N VAL A 201 10.33 8.62 1.08
CA VAL A 201 10.43 9.97 0.48
C VAL A 201 9.09 10.35 -0.15
N TYR A 202 8.80 11.65 -0.20
CA TYR A 202 7.73 12.14 -1.06
C TYR A 202 8.30 12.62 -2.39
N LYS A 203 7.84 11.98 -3.46
CA LYS A 203 8.08 12.44 -4.82
C LYS A 203 6.86 12.16 -5.68
N GLU A 204 6.68 12.95 -6.71
CA GLU A 204 5.65 12.72 -7.72
C GLU A 204 6.17 12.99 -9.12
N GLY A 205 5.54 12.41 -10.11
CA GLY A 205 5.90 12.61 -11.52
C GLY A 205 5.01 11.83 -12.46
N ARG A 206 5.49 11.67 -13.69
CA ARG A 206 4.85 10.82 -14.71
C ARG A 206 5.84 9.79 -15.20
N LEU A 207 5.35 8.60 -15.55
CA LEU A 207 6.14 7.60 -16.26
C LEU A 207 6.47 8.08 -17.67
N ILE A 208 7.38 7.38 -18.33
CA ILE A 208 7.89 7.76 -19.65
C ILE A 208 6.82 7.83 -20.73
N ASP A 209 5.71 7.09 -20.59
CA ASP A 209 4.56 7.16 -21.46
C ASP A 209 3.77 8.49 -21.34
N GLY A 210 4.06 9.28 -20.31
CA GLY A 210 3.39 10.53 -20.00
C GLY A 210 1.94 10.38 -19.49
N GLN A 211 1.42 9.16 -19.42
CA GLN A 211 0.03 8.88 -19.01
C GLN A 211 -0.06 8.58 -17.54
N THR A 212 0.68 7.60 -17.03
CA THR A 212 0.65 7.21 -15.63
C THR A 212 1.30 8.27 -14.75
N LYS A 213 0.52 8.90 -13.88
CA LYS A 213 1.02 9.79 -12.83
C LYS A 213 1.27 8.99 -11.57
N TRP A 214 2.48 9.13 -11.00
CA TRP A 214 2.88 8.35 -9.82
C TRP A 214 3.18 9.24 -8.62
N TYR A 215 3.01 8.66 -7.42
CA TYR A 215 3.23 9.26 -6.12
C TYR A 215 3.97 8.28 -5.21
N ALA A 216 5.19 8.61 -4.85
CA ALA A 216 5.92 7.97 -3.76
C ALA A 216 5.54 8.68 -2.45
N LEU A 217 5.04 7.94 -1.48
CA LEU A 217 4.67 8.47 -0.17
C LEU A 217 5.71 8.05 0.87
N SER A 218 6.02 8.96 1.80
CA SER A 218 6.97 8.71 2.87
C SER A 218 6.33 7.90 4.01
N ALA A 219 7.04 7.78 5.13
CA ALA A 219 6.58 7.19 6.38
C ALA A 219 6.42 8.26 7.47
N PRO A 220 5.56 8.04 8.51
CA PRO A 220 5.46 8.93 9.65
C PRO A 220 6.81 9.13 10.35
N GLY A 221 7.20 10.39 10.59
CA GLY A 221 8.45 10.70 11.30
C GLY A 221 9.67 10.91 10.43
N PHE A 222 9.61 10.66 9.12
CA PHE A 222 10.71 10.89 8.18
C PHE A 222 10.78 12.32 7.65
N GLY A 223 9.89 13.22 8.15
CA GLY A 223 9.94 14.65 7.82
C GLY A 223 9.39 15.01 6.44
N ASP A 224 8.83 14.04 5.73
CA ASP A 224 8.28 14.20 4.39
C ASP A 224 6.79 13.81 4.34
N ARG A 225 6.11 14.12 3.24
CA ARG A 225 4.67 13.83 3.10
C ARG A 225 4.45 12.33 3.01
N TRP A 226 3.70 11.76 3.96
CA TRP A 226 3.39 10.34 4.02
C TRP A 226 1.92 10.01 3.76
N TRP A 227 1.12 11.03 3.40
CA TRP A 227 -0.29 10.87 3.04
C TRP A 227 -0.71 11.92 2.03
N MET A 228 -1.76 11.62 1.27
CA MET A 228 -2.44 12.58 0.40
C MET A 228 -3.89 12.16 0.14
N TRP A 229 -4.70 13.09 -0.31
CA TRP A 229 -6.00 12.75 -0.86
C TRP A 229 -5.84 12.10 -2.23
N LEU A 230 -6.64 11.06 -2.51
CA LEU A 230 -6.75 10.54 -3.87
C LEU A 230 -7.24 11.66 -4.78
N PRO A 231 -6.56 11.95 -5.91
CA PRO A 231 -7.03 12.93 -6.87
C PRO A 231 -8.44 12.62 -7.39
N GLU A 232 -9.26 13.64 -7.53
CA GLU A 232 -10.56 13.52 -8.20
C GLU A 232 -10.38 13.10 -9.68
N LYS A 233 -11.43 12.49 -10.23
CA LYS A 233 -11.44 12.03 -11.64
C LYS A 233 -11.50 13.19 -12.60
#